data_b2fa03ae31f8bd6007c0cc1cf93430fd
#
_entry.id   b2fa03ae31f8bd6007c0cc1cf93430fd
#
_cell.length_a   1.000
_cell.length_b   1.000
_cell.length_c   1.000
_cell.angle_alpha   90.00
_cell.angle_beta   90.00
_cell.angle_gamma   90.00
#
_symmetry.space_group_name_H-M   'P 1'
#
loop_
_entity.id
_entity.type
_entity.pdbx_description
1 polymer ?
#
loop_
_entity_poly.entity_id
_entity_poly.type
_entity_poly.pdbx_seq_one_letter_code
_entity_poly.pdbx_strand_id
1 'polypeptide(L)'
;VGAITQTTGKTLERAAGISDIGAALTGNLPGVVTTASSGMPGEEEPQIQIRGASSWNNSSPLVLVDGIERPMSSVDMQSVATISVLKDASATAVYGVKGANGVILITTKRGSEGKAQISVTANAVMKIPSKLPDKYDSYDALIARNKAIEHELNISPGSFDKMEPMSFIENYRNQTTLEQRERYPNVDWQDVLFKDYTMSYNANVNVSGGTKFVKYFAGVDFVNEGDLYKDFGNGRNYSSGYDYNRVNVRSNLDFNITKT
;
A
#
# COMPACT_ATOMS: atom_id res chain seq x y z
N VAL A 1 20.59 16.73 -21.41
CA VAL A 1 20.62 15.97 -20.15
C VAL A 1 19.19 15.81 -19.70
N GLY A 2 18.63 14.61 -19.83
CA GLY A 2 17.26 14.32 -19.40
C GLY A 2 17.14 14.31 -17.86
N ALA A 3 15.98 14.69 -17.29
CA ALA A 3 15.73 14.60 -15.87
C ALA A 3 15.48 13.13 -15.47
N ILE A 4 16.55 12.45 -15.09
CA ILE A 4 16.53 11.07 -14.59
C ILE A 4 16.77 11.14 -13.09
N THR A 5 15.89 10.51 -12.32
CA THR A 5 16.10 10.31 -10.88
C THR A 5 16.30 8.83 -10.62
N GLN A 6 17.32 8.50 -9.86
CA GLN A 6 17.67 7.11 -9.53
C GLN A 6 17.75 6.91 -8.02
N THR A 7 17.28 5.76 -7.56
CA THR A 7 17.47 5.27 -6.20
C THR A 7 17.98 3.84 -6.23
N THR A 8 18.59 3.40 -5.14
CA THR A 8 19.11 2.02 -5.02
C THR A 8 18.20 1.19 -4.13
N GLY A 9 18.21 -0.13 -4.31
CA GLY A 9 17.49 -1.05 -3.44
C GLY A 9 17.84 -0.84 -1.97
N LYS A 10 19.11 -0.60 -1.62
CA LYS A 10 19.53 -0.28 -0.24
C LYS A 10 18.88 0.95 0.38
N THR A 11 18.54 1.95 -0.43
CA THR A 11 17.85 3.15 0.07
C THR A 11 16.39 2.81 0.39
N LEU A 12 15.76 1.97 -0.43
CA LEU A 12 14.39 1.52 -0.23
C LEU A 12 14.27 0.54 0.94
N GLU A 13 15.26 -0.33 1.14
CA GLU A 13 15.33 -1.25 2.28
C GLU A 13 15.27 -0.52 3.64
N ARG A 14 15.64 0.76 3.71
CA ARG A 14 15.51 1.60 4.92
C ARG A 14 14.04 1.89 5.28
N ALA A 15 13.14 1.80 4.33
CA ALA A 15 11.71 1.83 4.58
C ALA A 15 11.23 0.47 5.15
N ALA A 16 11.93 -0.01 6.19
CA ALA A 16 11.66 -1.28 6.83
C ALA A 16 10.17 -1.39 7.19
N GLY A 17 9.52 -2.46 6.74
CA GLY A 17 8.11 -2.71 7.02
C GLY A 17 7.16 -2.39 5.88
N ILE A 18 7.65 -1.86 4.78
CA ILE A 18 6.87 -1.66 3.57
C ILE A 18 7.18 -2.84 2.64
N SER A 19 6.18 -3.62 2.29
CA SER A 19 6.30 -4.78 1.39
C SER A 19 6.15 -4.42 -0.08
N ASP A 20 5.53 -3.27 -0.37
CA ASP A 20 5.32 -2.77 -1.73
C ASP A 20 6.36 -1.73 -2.14
N ILE A 21 6.95 -1.92 -3.34
CA ILE A 21 7.98 -1.02 -3.88
C ILE A 21 7.40 0.38 -4.16
N GLY A 22 6.18 0.46 -4.66
CA GLY A 22 5.52 1.73 -4.96
C GLY A 22 5.33 2.57 -3.69
N ALA A 23 4.92 1.94 -2.60
CA ALA A 23 4.81 2.58 -1.30
C ALA A 23 6.18 3.03 -0.77
N ALA A 24 7.24 2.23 -0.96
CA ALA A 24 8.61 2.58 -0.58
C ALA A 24 9.20 3.73 -1.40
N LEU A 25 8.68 4.02 -2.59
CA LEU A 25 9.09 5.17 -3.40
C LEU A 25 8.55 6.49 -2.85
N THR A 26 7.52 6.45 -2.00
CA THR A 26 6.89 7.64 -1.41
C THR A 26 7.92 8.49 -0.66
N GLY A 27 8.09 9.74 -1.08
CA GLY A 27 9.05 10.67 -0.47
C GLY A 27 10.53 10.41 -0.80
N ASN A 28 10.87 9.28 -1.45
CA ASN A 28 12.26 8.93 -1.78
C ASN A 28 12.70 9.38 -3.18
N LEU A 29 11.75 9.75 -4.04
CA LEU A 29 12.04 10.17 -5.41
C LEU A 29 11.42 11.55 -5.71
N PRO A 30 12.24 12.60 -5.89
CA PRO A 30 11.75 13.94 -6.24
C PRO A 30 10.92 13.90 -7.54
N GLY A 31 9.74 14.56 -7.54
CA GLY A 31 8.85 14.67 -8.71
C GLY A 31 8.04 13.41 -9.02
N VAL A 32 8.01 12.46 -8.11
CA VAL A 32 7.09 11.33 -8.09
C VAL A 32 6.08 11.56 -6.96
N VAL A 33 4.80 11.55 -7.31
CA VAL A 33 3.70 11.63 -6.36
C VAL A 33 3.07 10.25 -6.27
N THR A 34 2.92 9.76 -5.06
CA THR A 34 2.28 8.48 -4.78
C THR A 34 1.05 8.71 -3.92
N THR A 35 -0.05 8.09 -4.28
CA THR A 35 -1.31 8.16 -3.53
C THR A 35 -1.78 6.75 -3.23
N ALA A 36 -1.75 6.37 -1.95
CA ALA A 36 -2.32 5.09 -1.52
C ALA A 36 -3.85 5.21 -1.51
N SER A 37 -4.51 4.30 -2.21
CA SER A 37 -5.98 4.23 -2.29
C SER A 37 -6.58 3.28 -1.27
N SER A 38 -5.79 2.33 -0.77
CA SER A 38 -6.19 1.30 0.17
C SER A 38 -5.07 1.04 1.17
N GLY A 39 -5.42 0.64 2.39
CA GLY A 39 -4.49 0.09 3.38
C GLY A 39 -4.70 -1.41 3.57
N MET A 40 -5.40 -2.07 2.64
CA MET A 40 -5.62 -3.51 2.70
C MET A 40 -4.34 -4.27 2.36
N PRO A 41 -4.01 -5.31 3.12
CA PRO A 41 -2.85 -6.14 2.83
C PRO A 41 -2.86 -6.67 1.40
N GLY A 42 -1.75 -6.52 0.67
CA GLY A 42 -1.63 -6.96 -0.72
C GLY A 42 -2.27 -6.04 -1.78
N GLU A 43 -3.06 -5.06 -1.38
CA GLU A 43 -3.65 -4.02 -2.26
C GLU A 43 -3.08 -2.63 -1.96
N GLU A 44 -1.91 -2.57 -1.35
CA GLU A 44 -1.22 -1.34 -0.98
C GLU A 44 -0.50 -0.67 -2.17
N GLU A 45 -0.64 -1.20 -3.41
CA GLU A 45 0.01 -0.62 -4.58
C GLU A 45 -0.51 0.81 -4.82
N PRO A 46 0.30 1.83 -4.57
CA PRO A 46 -0.15 3.20 -4.70
C PRO A 46 -0.28 3.60 -6.16
N GLN A 47 -1.21 4.50 -6.43
CA GLN A 47 -1.22 5.20 -7.69
C GLN A 47 0.00 6.12 -7.78
N ILE A 48 0.79 5.94 -8.83
CA ILE A 48 2.02 6.71 -9.04
C ILE A 48 1.79 7.69 -10.19
N GLN A 49 2.14 8.94 -9.95
CA GLN A 49 2.12 10.01 -10.95
C GLN A 49 3.49 10.67 -11.03
N ILE A 50 3.97 10.89 -12.25
CA ILE A 50 5.21 11.60 -12.52
C ILE A 50 4.85 12.98 -13.06
N ARG A 51 5.26 14.04 -12.31
CA ARG A 51 4.94 15.45 -12.63
C ARG A 51 3.44 15.79 -12.64
N GLY A 52 2.61 15.01 -11.94
CA GLY A 52 1.17 15.23 -11.83
C GLY A 52 0.35 14.50 -12.90
N ALA A 53 -0.96 14.69 -12.85
CA ALA A 53 -1.89 14.09 -13.81
C ALA A 53 -1.77 14.78 -15.18
N SER A 54 -1.34 14.04 -16.19
CA SER A 54 -1.18 14.55 -17.57
C SER A 54 -2.40 14.26 -18.45
N SER A 55 -3.31 13.39 -18.02
CA SER A 55 -4.48 12.96 -18.77
C SER A 55 -5.65 12.63 -17.83
N TRP A 56 -6.87 12.82 -18.33
CA TRP A 56 -8.10 12.43 -17.61
C TRP A 56 -8.33 10.91 -17.58
N ASN A 57 -7.81 10.18 -18.57
CA ASN A 57 -8.11 8.75 -18.71
C ASN A 57 -7.10 7.84 -18.01
N ASN A 58 -5.81 8.16 -18.07
CA ASN A 58 -4.76 7.40 -17.41
C ASN A 58 -3.50 8.26 -17.26
N SER A 59 -3.02 8.37 -16.03
CA SER A 59 -1.79 9.10 -15.68
C SER A 59 -0.70 8.17 -15.13
N SER A 60 -0.91 6.85 -15.16
CA SER A 60 0.06 5.88 -14.65
C SER A 60 1.31 5.81 -15.54
N PRO A 61 2.50 5.79 -14.97
CA PRO A 61 3.73 5.60 -15.72
C PRO A 61 3.86 4.17 -16.22
N LEU A 62 4.66 3.98 -17.26
CA LEU A 62 5.06 2.65 -17.73
C LEU A 62 6.08 2.05 -16.74
N VAL A 63 5.83 0.88 -16.22
CA VAL A 63 6.75 0.16 -15.33
C VAL A 63 7.41 -0.98 -16.08
N LEU A 64 8.75 -0.97 -16.10
CA LEU A 64 9.56 -2.00 -16.74
C LEU A 64 10.49 -2.65 -15.70
N VAL A 65 10.40 -3.96 -15.59
CA VAL A 65 11.28 -4.78 -14.76
C VAL A 65 12.23 -5.55 -15.68
N ASP A 66 13.50 -5.23 -15.61
CA ASP A 66 14.54 -5.76 -16.52
C ASP A 66 14.15 -5.65 -18.01
N GLY A 67 13.46 -4.56 -18.38
CA GLY A 67 13.00 -4.25 -19.73
C GLY A 67 11.65 -4.84 -20.12
N ILE A 68 10.98 -5.60 -19.25
CA ILE A 68 9.66 -6.21 -19.47
C ILE A 68 8.60 -5.46 -18.67
N GLU A 69 7.48 -5.12 -19.32
CA GLU A 69 6.33 -4.47 -18.65
C GLU A 69 5.70 -5.43 -17.63
N ARG A 70 5.73 -5.03 -16.37
CA ARG A 70 5.18 -5.79 -15.25
C ARG A 70 4.67 -4.86 -14.14
N PRO A 71 3.66 -5.26 -13.34
CA PRO A 71 3.26 -4.52 -12.15
C PRO A 71 4.40 -4.50 -11.11
N MET A 72 4.50 -3.41 -10.38
CA MET A 72 5.54 -3.20 -9.37
C MET A 72 5.42 -4.18 -8.20
N SER A 73 4.18 -4.52 -7.83
CA SER A 73 3.82 -5.52 -6.81
C SER A 73 4.35 -6.93 -7.11
N SER A 74 4.71 -7.23 -8.38
CA SER A 74 5.28 -8.53 -8.77
C SER A 74 6.77 -8.67 -8.43
N VAL A 75 7.41 -7.64 -7.91
CA VAL A 75 8.86 -7.63 -7.62
C VAL A 75 9.09 -7.52 -6.13
N ASP A 76 9.94 -8.39 -5.61
CA ASP A 76 10.44 -8.28 -4.26
C ASP A 76 11.47 -7.15 -4.14
N MET A 77 11.33 -6.32 -3.10
CA MET A 77 12.22 -5.19 -2.81
C MET A 77 13.67 -5.62 -2.61
N GLN A 78 13.90 -6.77 -1.98
CA GLN A 78 15.22 -7.31 -1.74
C GLN A 78 15.93 -7.78 -3.01
N SER A 79 15.18 -8.03 -4.08
CA SER A 79 15.72 -8.38 -5.40
C SER A 79 16.06 -7.16 -6.26
N VAL A 80 15.67 -5.96 -5.84
CA VAL A 80 15.93 -4.72 -6.59
C VAL A 80 17.38 -4.26 -6.42
N ALA A 81 18.05 -3.98 -7.53
CA ALA A 81 19.36 -3.31 -7.55
C ALA A 81 19.18 -1.79 -7.62
N THR A 82 18.44 -1.31 -8.63
CA THR A 82 18.20 0.12 -8.84
C THR A 82 16.81 0.38 -9.40
N ILE A 83 16.26 1.54 -9.08
CA ILE A 83 15.06 2.09 -9.72
C ILE A 83 15.41 3.42 -10.32
N SER A 84 15.14 3.58 -11.62
CA SER A 84 15.36 4.81 -12.37
C SER A 84 14.03 5.33 -12.90
N VAL A 85 13.74 6.61 -12.67
CA VAL A 85 12.52 7.26 -13.16
C VAL A 85 12.88 8.25 -14.24
N LEU A 86 12.37 7.98 -15.45
CA LEU A 86 12.51 8.84 -16.62
C LEU A 86 11.31 9.77 -16.69
N LYS A 87 11.57 11.06 -16.57
CA LYS A 87 10.52 12.09 -16.42
C LYS A 87 10.33 12.93 -17.69
N ASP A 88 11.35 13.02 -18.54
CA ASP A 88 11.33 13.89 -19.72
C ASP A 88 10.98 13.11 -20.99
N ALA A 89 10.28 13.78 -21.90
CA ALA A 89 9.88 13.21 -23.18
C ALA A 89 11.08 12.70 -24.01
N SER A 90 12.24 13.36 -23.91
CA SER A 90 13.47 12.92 -24.58
C SER A 90 14.00 11.59 -24.04
N ALA A 91 13.87 11.37 -22.72
CA ALA A 91 14.29 10.11 -22.09
C ALA A 91 13.27 8.98 -22.31
N THR A 92 11.99 9.32 -22.49
CA THR A 92 10.90 8.35 -22.67
C THR A 92 10.59 8.06 -24.14
N ALA A 93 11.17 8.80 -25.10
CA ALA A 93 10.91 8.68 -26.54
C ALA A 93 11.12 7.26 -27.08
N VAL A 94 12.06 6.51 -26.49
CA VAL A 94 12.34 5.12 -26.88
C VAL A 94 11.17 4.17 -26.61
N TYR A 95 10.29 4.55 -25.68
CA TYR A 95 9.15 3.74 -25.23
C TYR A 95 7.83 4.13 -25.92
N GLY A 96 7.88 5.08 -26.86
CA GLY A 96 6.73 5.52 -27.63
C GLY A 96 5.61 6.10 -26.78
N VAL A 97 4.37 5.92 -27.22
CA VAL A 97 3.17 6.48 -26.57
C VAL A 97 3.00 5.98 -25.13
N LYS A 98 3.38 4.74 -24.83
CA LYS A 98 3.31 4.18 -23.47
C LYS A 98 4.21 4.94 -22.47
N GLY A 99 5.29 5.56 -22.94
CA GLY A 99 6.19 6.35 -22.10
C GLY A 99 5.74 7.80 -21.86
N ALA A 100 4.60 8.23 -22.41
CA ALA A 100 4.15 9.63 -22.34
C ALA A 100 3.96 10.14 -20.90
N ASN A 101 3.51 9.28 -19.97
CA ASN A 101 3.32 9.60 -18.55
C ASN A 101 4.58 9.39 -17.69
N GLY A 102 5.73 9.14 -18.33
CA GLY A 102 6.99 8.76 -17.68
C GLY A 102 7.20 7.25 -17.64
N VAL A 103 8.43 6.85 -17.35
CA VAL A 103 8.82 5.44 -17.29
C VAL A 103 9.58 5.17 -16.00
N ILE A 104 9.22 4.09 -15.32
CA ILE A 104 9.91 3.57 -14.16
C ILE A 104 10.66 2.30 -14.57
N LEU A 105 11.98 2.34 -14.49
CA LEU A 105 12.86 1.22 -14.80
C LEU A 105 13.33 0.57 -13.50
N ILE A 106 12.94 -0.65 -13.28
CA ILE A 106 13.39 -1.48 -12.15
C ILE A 106 14.43 -2.46 -12.70
N THR A 107 15.65 -2.34 -12.21
CA THR A 107 16.72 -3.29 -12.51
C THR A 107 16.91 -4.21 -11.31
N THR A 108 16.89 -5.51 -11.53
CA THR A 108 17.04 -6.48 -10.46
C THR A 108 18.51 -6.85 -10.24
N LYS A 109 18.81 -7.39 -9.06
CA LYS A 109 20.13 -7.87 -8.69
C LYS A 109 20.56 -9.01 -9.60
N ARG A 110 21.82 -8.98 -10.01
CA ARG A 110 22.46 -10.02 -10.84
C ARG A 110 23.65 -10.60 -10.12
N GLY A 111 24.07 -11.77 -10.53
CA GLY A 111 25.28 -12.39 -10.03
C GLY A 111 26.53 -11.59 -10.40
N SER A 112 27.55 -11.66 -9.57
CA SER A 112 28.88 -11.13 -9.83
C SER A 112 29.90 -12.27 -9.81
N GLU A 113 31.03 -12.06 -10.49
CA GLU A 113 32.15 -13.00 -10.42
C GLU A 113 32.69 -13.07 -8.98
N GLY A 114 32.80 -14.27 -8.45
CA GLY A 114 33.28 -14.51 -7.10
C GLY A 114 32.64 -15.72 -6.42
N LYS A 115 33.01 -15.92 -5.16
CA LYS A 115 32.43 -16.98 -4.32
C LYS A 115 30.96 -16.74 -4.12
N ALA A 116 30.19 -17.81 -3.93
CA ALA A 116 28.79 -17.74 -3.57
C ALA A 116 28.60 -16.91 -2.28
N GLN A 117 27.72 -15.93 -2.36
CA GLN A 117 27.30 -15.11 -1.22
C GLN A 117 25.84 -15.43 -0.92
N ILE A 118 25.56 -15.77 0.32
CA ILE A 118 24.22 -16.03 0.82
C ILE A 118 23.82 -14.88 1.71
N SER A 119 22.67 -14.30 1.45
CA SER A 119 22.06 -13.25 2.29
C SER A 119 20.70 -13.76 2.77
N VAL A 120 20.48 -13.67 4.07
CA VAL A 120 19.20 -14.00 4.70
C VAL A 120 18.73 -12.78 5.45
N THR A 121 17.50 -12.36 5.19
CA THR A 121 16.86 -11.24 5.87
C THR A 121 15.51 -11.72 6.40
N ALA A 122 15.21 -11.38 7.65
CA ALA A 122 13.91 -11.63 8.25
C ALA A 122 13.48 -10.38 9.04
N ASN A 123 12.28 -9.91 8.79
CA ASN A 123 11.72 -8.74 9.43
C ASN A 123 10.34 -9.08 10.00
N ALA A 124 10.07 -8.58 11.20
CA ALA A 124 8.74 -8.56 11.79
C ALA A 124 8.34 -7.10 11.99
N VAL A 125 7.18 -6.71 11.51
CA VAL A 125 6.68 -5.35 11.53
C VAL A 125 5.36 -5.30 12.24
N MET A 126 5.27 -4.44 13.25
CA MET A 126 4.02 -4.13 13.91
C MET A 126 3.40 -2.91 13.24
N LYS A 127 2.23 -3.09 12.64
CA LYS A 127 1.43 -2.02 12.04
C LYS A 127 0.38 -1.57 13.04
N ILE A 128 0.28 -0.27 13.27
CA ILE A 128 -0.75 0.35 14.14
C ILE A 128 -1.48 1.43 13.35
N PRO A 129 -2.78 1.67 13.62
CA PRO A 129 -3.48 2.81 13.04
C PRO A 129 -2.78 4.10 13.44
N SER A 130 -2.32 4.90 12.48
CA SER A 130 -1.59 6.14 12.77
C SER A 130 -2.48 7.24 13.30
N LYS A 131 -3.69 7.36 12.73
CA LYS A 131 -4.72 8.29 13.15
C LYS A 131 -6.09 7.81 12.67
N LEU A 132 -6.98 7.61 13.59
CA LEU A 132 -8.41 7.44 13.30
C LEU A 132 -9.11 8.80 13.47
N PRO A 133 -10.16 9.11 12.69
CA PRO A 133 -10.93 10.34 12.89
C PRO A 133 -11.51 10.40 14.31
N ASP A 134 -11.51 11.59 14.89
CA ASP A 134 -12.25 11.82 16.13
C ASP A 134 -13.73 11.56 15.90
N LYS A 135 -14.39 11.05 16.91
CA LYS A 135 -15.80 10.66 16.85
C LYS A 135 -16.59 11.28 17.96
N TYR A 136 -17.84 11.54 17.69
CA TYR A 136 -18.84 11.88 18.69
C TYR A 136 -19.50 10.60 19.23
N ASP A 137 -19.94 10.64 20.46
CA ASP A 137 -20.91 9.65 20.95
C ASP A 137 -22.26 9.79 20.21
N SER A 138 -23.12 8.80 20.33
CA SER A 138 -24.40 8.79 19.61
C SER A 138 -25.28 10.01 19.93
N TYR A 139 -25.25 10.50 21.17
CA TYR A 139 -25.99 11.67 21.60
C TYR A 139 -25.46 12.94 20.91
N ASP A 140 -24.17 13.21 21.01
CA ASP A 140 -23.56 14.39 20.44
C ASP A 140 -23.58 14.38 18.91
N ALA A 141 -23.47 13.18 18.29
CA ALA A 141 -23.62 13.02 16.84
C ALA A 141 -25.04 13.40 16.37
N LEU A 142 -26.08 12.98 17.08
CA LEU A 142 -27.46 13.34 16.73
C LEU A 142 -27.73 14.84 16.93
N ILE A 143 -27.19 15.46 17.99
CA ILE A 143 -27.27 16.91 18.15
C ILE A 143 -26.56 17.66 17.02
N ALA A 144 -25.33 17.23 16.68
CA ALA A 144 -24.60 17.85 15.59
C ALA A 144 -25.34 17.72 14.25
N ARG A 145 -25.94 16.53 13.99
CA ARG A 145 -26.81 16.28 12.84
C ARG A 145 -28.01 17.22 12.80
N ASN A 146 -28.73 17.32 13.91
CA ASN A 146 -29.90 18.22 13.99
C ASN A 146 -29.51 19.68 13.73
N LYS A 147 -28.40 20.18 14.30
CA LYS A 147 -27.88 21.50 14.01
C LYS A 147 -27.56 21.71 12.55
N ALA A 148 -26.95 20.70 11.89
CA ALA A 148 -26.67 20.78 10.46
C ALA A 148 -27.96 20.87 9.64
N ILE A 149 -28.98 20.05 9.99
CA ILE A 149 -30.30 20.12 9.34
C ILE A 149 -30.98 21.48 9.57
N GLU A 150 -30.91 22.02 10.78
CA GLU A 150 -31.45 23.34 11.12
C GLU A 150 -30.85 24.45 10.24
N HIS A 151 -29.54 24.41 10.02
CA HIS A 151 -28.88 25.31 9.07
C HIS A 151 -29.35 25.10 7.62
N GLU A 152 -29.59 23.86 7.22
CA GLU A 152 -30.05 23.50 5.87
C GLU A 152 -31.53 23.92 5.64
N LEU A 153 -32.37 23.99 6.68
CA LEU A 153 -33.79 24.34 6.58
C LEU A 153 -34.01 25.74 5.94
N ASN A 154 -33.07 26.65 6.09
CA ASN A 154 -33.12 27.95 5.42
C ASN A 154 -33.02 27.82 3.89
N ILE A 155 -32.50 26.72 3.37
CA ILE A 155 -32.29 26.46 1.95
C ILE A 155 -33.31 25.43 1.45
N SER A 156 -33.58 24.39 2.25
CA SER A 156 -34.46 23.27 1.93
C SER A 156 -35.42 22.96 3.07
N PRO A 157 -36.60 23.60 3.16
CA PRO A 157 -37.57 23.41 4.23
C PRO A 157 -38.03 21.95 4.42
N GLY A 158 -38.00 21.14 3.36
CA GLY A 158 -38.38 19.73 3.43
C GLY A 158 -37.43 18.85 4.26
N SER A 159 -36.30 19.37 4.71
CA SER A 159 -35.36 18.64 5.55
C SER A 159 -35.82 18.51 7.00
N PHE A 160 -36.91 19.19 7.40
CA PHE A 160 -37.45 19.13 8.77
C PHE A 160 -37.80 17.71 9.19
N ASP A 161 -38.34 16.90 8.28
CA ASP A 161 -38.70 15.50 8.54
C ASP A 161 -37.52 14.60 8.92
N LYS A 162 -36.29 15.09 8.70
CA LYS A 162 -35.06 14.37 9.03
C LYS A 162 -34.51 14.67 10.42
N MET A 163 -35.11 15.64 11.11
CA MET A 163 -34.71 15.99 12.49
C MET A 163 -35.23 14.98 13.48
N GLU A 164 -34.37 14.58 14.41
CA GLU A 164 -34.76 13.73 15.53
C GLU A 164 -35.23 14.57 16.72
N PRO A 165 -36.36 14.23 17.36
CA PRO A 165 -36.82 14.94 18.56
C PRO A 165 -35.82 14.83 19.72
N MET A 166 -35.68 15.90 20.53
CA MET A 166 -34.78 15.89 21.69
C MET A 166 -35.09 14.77 22.65
N SER A 167 -36.40 14.46 22.89
CA SER A 167 -36.81 13.35 23.74
C SER A 167 -36.32 11.98 23.26
N PHE A 168 -36.14 11.80 21.95
CA PHE A 168 -35.53 10.61 21.39
C PHE A 168 -34.01 10.62 21.59
N ILE A 169 -33.34 11.75 21.37
CA ILE A 169 -31.90 11.90 21.52
C ILE A 169 -31.47 11.69 22.97
N GLU A 170 -32.25 12.18 23.95
CA GLU A 170 -31.97 12.03 25.37
C GLU A 170 -31.94 10.56 25.81
N ASN A 171 -32.64 9.66 25.14
CA ASN A 171 -32.62 8.22 25.43
C ASN A 171 -31.23 7.60 25.22
N TYR A 172 -30.38 8.18 24.39
CA TYR A 172 -29.00 7.70 24.18
C TYR A 172 -28.09 7.95 25.40
N ARG A 173 -28.44 8.88 26.29
CA ARG A 173 -27.72 9.14 27.55
C ARG A 173 -28.40 8.53 28.77
N ASN A 174 -29.71 8.37 28.77
CA ASN A 174 -30.51 8.00 29.94
C ASN A 174 -30.94 6.53 29.93
N GLN A 175 -30.03 5.62 29.58
CA GLN A 175 -30.30 4.18 29.51
C GLN A 175 -30.15 3.54 30.89
N THR A 176 -31.18 2.95 31.42
CA THR A 176 -31.18 2.26 32.73
C THR A 176 -31.38 0.76 32.59
N THR A 177 -32.09 0.30 31.57
CA THR A 177 -32.40 -1.11 31.34
C THR A 177 -31.60 -1.69 30.14
N LEU A 178 -31.49 -3.02 30.11
CA LEU A 178 -30.82 -3.71 28.97
C LEU A 178 -31.54 -3.42 27.63
N GLU A 179 -32.89 -3.47 27.66
CA GLU A 179 -33.72 -3.17 26.49
C GLU A 179 -33.45 -1.76 25.95
N GLN A 180 -33.30 -0.77 26.84
CA GLN A 180 -32.96 0.60 26.44
C GLN A 180 -31.56 0.70 25.81
N ARG A 181 -30.56 -0.04 26.30
CA ARG A 181 -29.21 -0.10 25.74
C ARG A 181 -29.19 -0.76 24.37
N GLU A 182 -30.02 -1.77 24.15
CA GLU A 182 -30.15 -2.42 22.85
C GLU A 182 -30.89 -1.53 21.84
N ARG A 183 -31.89 -0.76 22.30
CA ARG A 183 -32.69 0.13 21.46
C ARG A 183 -31.96 1.43 21.08
N TYR A 184 -31.15 1.96 22.00
CA TYR A 184 -30.39 3.23 21.81
C TYR A 184 -28.90 3.00 21.97
N PRO A 185 -28.26 2.21 21.10
CA PRO A 185 -26.88 1.80 21.29
C PRO A 185 -25.91 2.98 21.10
N ASN A 186 -24.95 3.07 22.02
CA ASN A 186 -23.79 3.96 21.88
C ASN A 186 -22.55 3.10 21.66
N VAL A 187 -22.31 2.71 20.40
CA VAL A 187 -21.26 1.78 20.01
C VAL A 187 -20.08 2.53 19.42
N ASP A 188 -18.92 2.29 19.98
CA ASP A 188 -17.66 2.69 19.37
C ASP A 188 -17.29 1.73 18.23
N TRP A 189 -17.72 2.06 17.03
CA TRP A 189 -17.46 1.22 15.86
C TRP A 189 -15.97 1.12 15.49
N GLN A 190 -15.15 2.11 15.84
CA GLN A 190 -13.71 2.01 15.62
C GLN A 190 -13.11 0.95 16.53
N ASP A 191 -13.44 0.99 17.83
CA ASP A 191 -12.97 -0.01 18.78
C ASP A 191 -13.53 -1.41 18.48
N VAL A 192 -14.77 -1.49 18.00
CA VAL A 192 -15.37 -2.77 17.59
C VAL A 192 -14.68 -3.36 16.38
N LEU A 193 -14.41 -2.54 15.35
CA LEU A 193 -13.95 -3.03 14.03
C LEU A 193 -12.44 -3.16 13.91
N PHE A 194 -11.66 -2.28 14.56
CA PHE A 194 -10.21 -2.26 14.39
C PHE A 194 -9.48 -2.97 15.52
N LYS A 195 -8.37 -3.60 15.18
CA LYS A 195 -7.36 -4.07 16.14
C LYS A 195 -6.46 -2.90 16.51
N ASP A 196 -5.91 -2.92 17.73
CA ASP A 196 -4.91 -1.94 18.15
C ASP A 196 -3.64 -2.05 17.33
N TYR A 197 -3.28 -3.27 16.90
CA TYR A 197 -2.13 -3.55 16.05
C TYR A 197 -2.32 -4.85 15.27
N THR A 198 -1.54 -4.98 14.22
CA THR A 198 -1.36 -6.24 13.50
C THR A 198 0.12 -6.48 13.23
N MET A 199 0.48 -7.75 12.99
CA MET A 199 1.85 -8.14 12.67
C MET A 199 1.95 -8.53 11.19
N SER A 200 3.06 -8.13 10.57
CA SER A 200 3.45 -8.55 9.24
C SER A 200 4.85 -9.15 9.30
N TYR A 201 5.10 -10.17 8.52
CA TYR A 201 6.37 -10.87 8.47
C TYR A 201 6.90 -10.91 7.04
N ASN A 202 8.19 -10.64 6.91
CA ASN A 202 8.91 -10.76 5.64
C ASN A 202 10.17 -11.58 5.87
N ALA A 203 10.40 -12.59 5.04
CA ALA A 203 11.60 -13.39 5.06
C ALA A 203 12.13 -13.57 3.63
N ASN A 204 13.42 -13.31 3.46
CA ASN A 204 14.06 -13.38 2.15
C ASN A 204 15.40 -14.13 2.26
N VAL A 205 15.65 -15.00 1.29
CA VAL A 205 16.91 -15.70 1.12
C VAL A 205 17.42 -15.49 -0.30
N ASN A 206 18.60 -14.91 -0.43
CA ASN A 206 19.24 -14.68 -1.71
C ASN A 206 20.59 -15.39 -1.78
N VAL A 207 20.90 -15.95 -2.93
CA VAL A 207 22.21 -16.53 -3.26
C VAL A 207 22.71 -15.89 -4.54
N SER A 208 23.92 -15.37 -4.54
CA SER A 208 24.56 -14.79 -5.73
C SER A 208 26.02 -15.21 -5.81
N GLY A 209 26.53 -15.33 -7.04
CA GLY A 209 27.91 -15.67 -7.28
C GLY A 209 28.16 -15.88 -8.76
N GLY A 210 29.33 -16.39 -9.09
CA GLY A 210 29.62 -16.72 -10.48
C GLY A 210 31.08 -16.92 -10.80
N THR A 211 31.30 -17.40 -11.99
CA THR A 211 32.59 -17.54 -12.64
C THR A 211 32.68 -16.57 -13.83
N LYS A 212 33.81 -16.56 -14.55
CA LYS A 212 33.93 -15.81 -15.81
C LYS A 212 32.92 -16.27 -16.87
N PHE A 213 32.48 -17.54 -16.80
CA PHE A 213 31.59 -18.14 -17.78
C PHE A 213 30.09 -17.95 -17.42
N VAL A 214 29.74 -18.13 -16.13
CA VAL A 214 28.35 -18.01 -15.67
C VAL A 214 28.28 -17.21 -14.39
N LYS A 215 27.34 -16.28 -14.33
CA LYS A 215 26.97 -15.53 -13.13
C LYS A 215 25.52 -15.85 -12.80
N TYR A 216 25.22 -15.98 -11.52
CA TYR A 216 23.88 -16.34 -11.07
C TYR A 216 23.44 -15.51 -9.87
N PHE A 217 22.16 -15.25 -9.85
CA PHE A 217 21.43 -14.73 -8.70
C PHE A 217 20.15 -15.55 -8.56
N ALA A 218 19.87 -16.07 -7.38
CA ALA A 218 18.61 -16.71 -7.06
C ALA A 218 18.11 -16.18 -5.72
N GLY A 219 16.81 -15.94 -5.62
CA GLY A 219 16.17 -15.45 -4.41
C GLY A 219 14.79 -16.04 -4.21
N VAL A 220 14.44 -16.24 -2.95
CA VAL A 220 13.09 -16.59 -2.51
C VAL A 220 12.69 -15.58 -1.45
N ASP A 221 11.53 -15.00 -1.63
CA ASP A 221 10.90 -14.04 -0.73
C ASP A 221 9.55 -14.56 -0.27
N PHE A 222 9.28 -14.42 1.01
CA PHE A 222 7.99 -14.70 1.63
C PHE A 222 7.51 -13.49 2.39
N VAL A 223 6.28 -13.07 2.12
CA VAL A 223 5.59 -11.98 2.80
C VAL A 223 4.27 -12.49 3.35
N ASN A 224 4.02 -12.23 4.62
CA ASN A 224 2.73 -12.41 5.26
C ASN A 224 2.31 -11.06 5.85
N GLU A 225 1.12 -10.61 5.52
CA GLU A 225 0.54 -9.36 6.05
C GLU A 225 -0.81 -9.62 6.67
N GLY A 226 -0.93 -9.23 7.94
CA GLY A 226 -2.19 -9.30 8.67
C GLY A 226 -3.00 -8.03 8.52
N ASP A 227 -4.31 -8.16 8.61
CA ASP A 227 -5.28 -7.08 8.54
C ASP A 227 -5.47 -6.39 9.90
N LEU A 228 -5.73 -5.08 9.87
CA LEU A 228 -6.11 -4.29 11.04
C LEU A 228 -7.58 -4.48 11.46
N TYR A 229 -8.43 -5.04 10.61
CA TYR A 229 -9.80 -5.36 11.00
C TYR A 229 -9.85 -6.59 11.91
N LYS A 230 -10.74 -6.53 12.91
CA LYS A 230 -11.05 -7.69 13.76
C LYS A 230 -11.81 -8.73 12.95
N ASP A 231 -11.53 -9.99 13.21
CA ASP A 231 -12.28 -11.09 12.62
C ASP A 231 -13.54 -11.36 13.44
N PHE A 232 -14.69 -11.33 12.75
CA PHE A 232 -15.98 -11.62 13.35
C PHE A 232 -16.45 -12.99 12.89
N GLY A 233 -16.32 -13.98 13.78
CA GLY A 233 -16.90 -15.29 13.56
C GLY A 233 -18.44 -15.19 13.47
N ASN A 234 -19.00 -15.70 12.37
CA ASN A 234 -20.44 -15.68 12.12
C ASN A 234 -21.13 -17.04 12.35
N GLY A 235 -20.43 -17.97 13.00
CA GLY A 235 -20.88 -19.36 13.20
C GLY A 235 -20.93 -20.21 11.93
N ARG A 236 -20.42 -19.69 10.80
CA ARG A 236 -20.24 -20.40 9.52
C ARG A 236 -18.76 -20.75 9.37
N ASN A 237 -18.45 -21.71 8.49
CA ASN A 237 -17.09 -22.21 8.29
C ASN A 237 -16.19 -21.24 7.48
N TYR A 238 -16.36 -19.94 7.60
CA TYR A 238 -15.48 -18.94 7.02
C TYR A 238 -15.22 -17.79 8.01
N SER A 239 -14.02 -17.22 7.92
CA SER A 239 -13.56 -16.06 8.66
C SER A 239 -13.78 -14.80 7.83
N SER A 240 -14.11 -13.67 8.48
CA SER A 240 -14.15 -12.36 7.86
C SER A 240 -12.77 -11.70 7.82
N GLY A 241 -11.78 -12.30 8.48
CA GLY A 241 -10.40 -11.80 8.49
C GLY A 241 -9.75 -11.92 7.12
N TYR A 242 -8.92 -10.94 6.80
CA TYR A 242 -8.14 -10.90 5.58
C TYR A 242 -6.67 -11.14 5.90
N ASP A 243 -6.07 -12.15 5.27
CA ASP A 243 -4.64 -12.45 5.38
C ASP A 243 -4.04 -12.50 3.98
N TYR A 244 -2.95 -11.77 3.80
CA TYR A 244 -2.22 -11.77 2.55
C TYR A 244 -0.91 -12.54 2.68
N ASN A 245 -0.72 -13.52 1.80
CA ASN A 245 0.51 -14.29 1.72
C ASN A 245 1.05 -14.25 0.29
N ARG A 246 2.33 -13.89 0.16
CA ARG A 246 3.01 -13.86 -1.13
C ARG A 246 4.33 -14.61 -1.05
N VAL A 247 4.58 -15.42 -2.05
CA VAL A 247 5.89 -16.08 -2.28
C VAL A 247 6.40 -15.64 -3.64
N ASN A 248 7.59 -15.05 -3.68
CA ASN A 248 8.28 -14.73 -4.92
C ASN A 248 9.52 -15.59 -5.05
N VAL A 249 9.72 -16.17 -6.24
CA VAL A 249 10.94 -16.87 -6.60
C VAL A 249 11.53 -16.21 -7.84
N ARG A 250 12.80 -15.85 -7.75
CA ARG A 250 13.53 -15.22 -8.85
C ARG A 250 14.84 -15.93 -9.12
N SER A 251 15.16 -16.07 -10.41
CA SER A 251 16.47 -16.58 -10.85
C SER A 251 16.94 -15.78 -12.05
N ASN A 252 18.14 -15.25 -11.96
CA ASN A 252 18.84 -14.55 -13.05
C ASN A 252 20.13 -15.29 -13.34
N LEU A 253 20.32 -15.66 -14.60
CA LEU A 253 21.52 -16.35 -15.10
C LEU A 253 22.11 -15.59 -16.28
N ASP A 254 23.37 -15.22 -16.18
CA ASP A 254 24.11 -14.54 -17.24
C ASP A 254 25.24 -15.44 -17.73
N PHE A 255 25.22 -15.83 -19.01
CA PHE A 255 26.22 -16.69 -19.64
C PHE A 255 27.10 -15.88 -20.58
N ASN A 256 28.41 -15.96 -20.40
CA ASN A 256 29.40 -15.42 -21.34
C ASN A 256 29.85 -16.56 -22.28
N ILE A 257 29.17 -16.70 -23.43
CA ILE A 257 29.37 -17.82 -24.35
C ILE A 257 30.58 -17.59 -25.25
N THR A 258 30.90 -16.33 -25.57
CA THR A 258 32.04 -15.98 -26.46
C THR A 258 32.99 -15.01 -25.76
N LYS A 259 34.29 -15.17 -25.97
CA LYS A 259 35.28 -14.14 -25.66
C LYS A 259 35.21 -13.11 -26.80
N THR A 260 34.56 -12.00 -26.62
CA THR A 260 34.72 -10.80 -27.44
C THR A 260 35.65 -9.85 -26.76
#